data_acaaf6b2458745b1702e65b2e8689a6d
#
_entry.id   acaaf6b2458745b1702e65b2e8689a6d
#
_cell.length_a   1.000
_cell.length_b   1.000
_cell.length_c   1.000
_cell.angle_alpha   90.00
_cell.angle_beta   90.00
_cell.angle_gamma   90.00
#
_symmetry.space_group_name_H-M   'P 1'
#
loop_
_entity.id
_entity.type
_entity.pdbx_description
1 polymer ?
#
loop_
_entity_poly.entity_id
_entity_poly.type
_entity_poly.pdbx_seq_one_letter_code
_entity_poly.pdbx_strand_id
1 'polypeptide(L)'
;MKIIEEFRSIAGDIKIIDRPEEKEMYSHDIGDVPSFMTKMLFETQPSFVVQPKSVEEIKKVLAFANEKNIPVIPRGAASWGFGGVVPTKAGIVVDLSPFRKIIEIDPEQKTARVEAGARWSDIDIVAKKQGLSLMTYPSSKFSTVAGWIATGGYSINSFRYGHLSKQIQSMTVVTASGESKTLTPDDKEFTYYISTEGVFGIIVEATLMLRPTPEASFSHLLYFKNEHASFAFIDRFVNSKEIENISVNVIRFLDENHMGDTNEVMHAKVFKESPAV
;
A
#
# COMPACT_ATOMS: atom_id res chain seq x y z
N MET A 1 13.70 23.46 -17.01
CA MET A 1 12.75 24.05 -17.99
C MET A 1 12.66 23.25 -19.29
N LYS A 2 13.77 22.96 -19.98
CA LYS A 2 13.74 22.30 -21.30
C LYS A 2 13.03 20.94 -21.34
N ILE A 3 13.29 20.07 -20.38
CA ILE A 3 12.72 18.70 -20.32
C ILE A 3 11.19 18.68 -20.18
N ILE A 4 10.64 19.54 -19.34
CA ILE A 4 9.20 19.59 -19.15
C ILE A 4 8.47 20.12 -20.38
N GLU A 5 9.06 21.08 -21.10
CA GLU A 5 8.49 21.60 -22.34
C GLU A 5 8.51 20.54 -23.45
N GLU A 6 9.59 19.76 -23.53
CA GLU A 6 9.66 18.60 -24.42
C GLU A 6 8.57 17.58 -24.09
N PHE A 7 8.35 17.27 -22.79
CA PHE A 7 7.28 16.37 -22.41
C PHE A 7 5.90 16.94 -22.69
N ARG A 8 5.67 18.23 -22.43
CA ARG A 8 4.38 18.90 -22.74
C ARG A 8 3.98 18.76 -24.21
N SER A 9 4.95 18.80 -25.13
CA SER A 9 4.67 18.69 -26.57
C SER A 9 4.13 17.32 -27.00
N ILE A 10 4.33 16.28 -26.18
CA ILE A 10 3.87 14.91 -26.44
C ILE A 10 2.83 14.41 -25.43
N ALA A 11 2.65 15.12 -24.32
CA ALA A 11 1.82 14.66 -23.19
C ALA A 11 0.34 14.47 -23.56
N GLY A 12 -0.21 15.29 -24.47
CA GLY A 12 -1.64 15.31 -24.74
C GLY A 12 -2.42 15.79 -23.52
N ASP A 13 -3.38 14.98 -23.06
CA ASP A 13 -4.26 15.34 -21.92
C ASP A 13 -3.72 14.93 -20.56
N ILE A 14 -2.48 14.42 -20.48
CA ILE A 14 -1.85 14.04 -19.21
C ILE A 14 -1.72 15.29 -18.32
N LYS A 15 -2.29 15.24 -17.13
CA LYS A 15 -2.12 16.33 -16.17
C LYS A 15 -0.68 16.38 -15.69
N ILE A 16 -0.05 17.55 -15.81
CA ILE A 16 1.32 17.81 -15.37
C ILE A 16 1.28 18.82 -14.23
N ILE A 17 2.03 18.52 -13.17
CA ILE A 17 2.24 19.39 -12.01
C ILE A 17 3.71 19.78 -11.98
N ASP A 18 4.00 21.07 -12.12
CA ASP A 18 5.37 21.59 -12.23
C ASP A 18 5.64 22.82 -11.35
N ARG A 19 4.59 23.37 -10.71
CA ARG A 19 4.78 24.48 -9.77
C ARG A 19 5.59 24.01 -8.55
N PRO A 20 6.59 24.80 -8.11
CA PRO A 20 7.49 24.39 -7.02
C PRO A 20 6.74 23.99 -5.74
N GLU A 21 5.71 24.73 -5.36
CA GLU A 21 4.92 24.51 -4.15
C GLU A 21 4.14 23.21 -4.21
N GLU A 22 3.62 22.85 -5.39
CA GLU A 22 2.91 21.59 -5.58
C GLU A 22 3.89 20.40 -5.62
N LYS A 23 5.05 20.57 -6.25
CA LYS A 23 6.08 19.52 -6.30
C LYS A 23 6.67 19.20 -4.93
N GLU A 24 6.71 20.17 -4.02
CA GLU A 24 7.18 19.96 -2.64
C GLU A 24 6.34 18.86 -1.93
N MET A 25 5.05 18.76 -2.20
CA MET A 25 4.19 17.69 -1.67
C MET A 25 4.59 16.29 -2.14
N TYR A 26 5.38 16.20 -3.19
CA TYR A 26 5.87 14.93 -3.76
C TYR A 26 7.34 14.66 -3.42
N SER A 27 7.99 15.52 -2.66
CA SER A 27 9.39 15.39 -2.23
C SER A 27 9.56 14.55 -0.96
N HIS A 28 8.47 14.16 -0.31
CA HIS A 28 8.47 13.41 0.95
C HIS A 28 7.28 12.43 1.02
N ASP A 29 7.32 11.53 1.96
CA ASP A 29 6.18 10.71 2.39
C ASP A 29 5.74 11.13 3.82
N ILE A 30 5.09 10.24 4.57
CA ILE A 30 4.70 10.52 5.96
C ILE A 30 5.83 10.31 6.98
N GLY A 31 7.00 9.84 6.53
CA GLY A 31 8.17 9.63 7.38
C GLY A 31 8.82 10.95 7.79
N ASP A 32 9.25 11.01 9.04
CA ASP A 32 9.97 12.17 9.57
C ASP A 32 11.48 11.97 9.42
N VAL A 33 12.02 12.32 8.24
CA VAL A 33 13.46 12.34 8.00
C VAL A 33 13.97 13.76 8.20
N PRO A 34 14.99 14.00 9.04
CA PRO A 34 15.51 15.34 9.25
C PRO A 34 15.86 16.03 7.93
N SER A 35 15.25 17.18 7.67
CA SER A 35 15.32 17.91 6.40
C SER A 35 16.74 18.27 5.97
N PHE A 36 17.67 18.45 6.93
CA PHE A 36 19.07 18.72 6.62
C PHE A 36 19.77 17.50 6.00
N MET A 37 19.43 16.26 6.44
CA MET A 37 19.99 15.03 5.88
C MET A 37 19.46 14.80 4.46
N THR A 38 18.16 14.98 4.26
CA THR A 38 17.54 14.83 2.96
C THR A 38 18.13 15.77 1.93
N LYS A 39 18.24 17.06 2.26
CA LYS A 39 18.79 18.09 1.36
C LYS A 39 20.29 17.91 1.06
N MET A 40 21.03 17.29 1.96
CA MET A 40 22.47 17.05 1.79
C MET A 40 22.75 15.83 0.90
N LEU A 41 21.89 14.83 0.92
CA LEU A 41 22.14 13.52 0.31
C LEU A 41 21.35 13.31 -1.01
N PHE A 42 20.21 13.98 -1.18
CA PHE A 42 19.25 13.65 -2.24
C PHE A 42 18.65 14.91 -2.90
N GLU A 43 18.32 14.78 -4.17
CA GLU A 43 17.49 15.73 -4.92
C GLU A 43 16.02 15.28 -4.83
N THR A 44 15.38 15.57 -3.70
CA THR A 44 14.03 15.04 -3.39
C THR A 44 12.91 15.74 -4.15
N GLN A 45 13.14 16.95 -4.67
CA GLN A 45 12.12 17.62 -5.46
C GLN A 45 12.07 17.04 -6.88
N PRO A 46 10.92 16.50 -7.33
CA PRO A 46 10.82 15.94 -8.67
C PRO A 46 10.98 17.01 -9.74
N SER A 47 11.46 16.63 -10.93
CA SER A 47 11.50 17.50 -12.10
C SER A 47 10.10 18.00 -12.43
N PHE A 48 9.14 17.07 -12.49
CA PHE A 48 7.70 17.32 -12.56
C PHE A 48 6.94 16.08 -12.14
N VAL A 49 5.65 16.24 -11.90
CA VAL A 49 4.73 15.14 -11.56
C VAL A 49 3.71 14.98 -12.67
N VAL A 50 3.34 13.75 -12.97
CA VAL A 50 2.29 13.42 -13.92
C VAL A 50 1.18 12.60 -13.26
N GLN A 51 -0.07 12.86 -13.64
CA GLN A 51 -1.24 12.11 -13.19
C GLN A 51 -1.92 11.46 -14.40
N PRO A 52 -1.45 10.26 -14.83
CA PRO A 52 -2.04 9.55 -15.96
C PRO A 52 -3.43 9.04 -15.62
N LYS A 53 -4.26 8.87 -16.66
CA LYS A 53 -5.63 8.34 -16.58
C LYS A 53 -5.81 7.02 -17.33
N SER A 54 -4.76 6.57 -18.00
CA SER A 54 -4.79 5.32 -18.78
C SER A 54 -3.42 4.66 -18.82
N VAL A 55 -3.40 3.37 -19.11
CA VAL A 55 -2.17 2.60 -19.31
C VAL A 55 -1.33 3.18 -20.45
N GLU A 56 -1.97 3.65 -21.53
CA GLU A 56 -1.28 4.25 -22.65
C GLU A 56 -0.58 5.56 -22.28
N GLU A 57 -1.16 6.33 -21.38
CA GLU A 57 -0.51 7.52 -20.83
C GLU A 57 0.73 7.15 -19.99
N ILE A 58 0.64 6.08 -19.19
CA ILE A 58 1.79 5.56 -18.41
C ILE A 58 2.90 5.11 -19.36
N LYS A 59 2.57 4.34 -20.40
CA LYS A 59 3.55 3.91 -21.43
C LYS A 59 4.24 5.12 -22.10
N LYS A 60 3.49 6.16 -22.41
CA LYS A 60 4.03 7.38 -22.98
C LYS A 60 5.04 8.07 -22.05
N VAL A 61 4.73 8.15 -20.75
CA VAL A 61 5.66 8.69 -19.73
C VAL A 61 6.94 7.86 -19.67
N LEU A 62 6.80 6.53 -19.62
CA LEU A 62 7.95 5.61 -19.54
C LEU A 62 8.83 5.68 -20.80
N ALA A 63 8.23 5.75 -21.99
CA ALA A 63 8.96 5.90 -23.24
C ALA A 63 9.80 7.19 -23.24
N PHE A 64 9.20 8.30 -22.84
CA PHE A 64 9.90 9.59 -22.73
C PHE A 64 11.03 9.53 -21.69
N ALA A 65 10.74 8.96 -20.51
CA ALA A 65 11.73 8.84 -19.45
C ALA A 65 12.93 7.98 -19.87
N ASN A 66 12.69 6.86 -20.57
CA ASN A 66 13.73 6.01 -21.13
C ASN A 66 14.59 6.74 -22.17
N GLU A 67 13.97 7.45 -23.12
CA GLU A 67 14.69 8.21 -24.15
C GLU A 67 15.61 9.26 -23.54
N LYS A 68 15.17 9.90 -22.45
CA LYS A 68 15.90 10.97 -21.79
C LYS A 68 16.76 10.52 -20.61
N ASN A 69 16.79 9.22 -20.27
CA ASN A 69 17.47 8.70 -19.09
C ASN A 69 17.02 9.36 -17.77
N ILE A 70 15.72 9.58 -17.61
CA ILE A 70 15.13 10.24 -16.43
C ILE A 70 14.58 9.17 -15.49
N PRO A 71 14.89 9.20 -14.17
CA PRO A 71 14.27 8.32 -13.19
C PRO A 71 12.76 8.52 -13.14
N VAL A 72 12.02 7.41 -12.96
CA VAL A 72 10.56 7.42 -12.76
C VAL A 72 10.25 6.86 -11.38
N ILE A 73 9.42 7.57 -10.63
CA ILE A 73 9.01 7.21 -9.29
C ILE A 73 7.49 6.98 -9.27
N PRO A 74 7.01 5.74 -9.25
CA PRO A 74 5.59 5.46 -9.07
C PRO A 74 5.14 5.88 -7.65
N ARG A 75 3.99 6.55 -7.55
CA ARG A 75 3.47 7.02 -6.27
C ARG A 75 1.98 6.70 -6.12
N GLY A 76 1.62 6.05 -5.03
CA GLY A 76 0.24 5.90 -4.56
C GLY A 76 -0.10 6.98 -3.52
N ALA A 77 -0.64 6.57 -2.37
CA ALA A 77 -1.03 7.49 -1.30
C ALA A 77 0.14 8.02 -0.45
N ALA A 78 1.38 7.57 -0.68
CA ALA A 78 2.57 7.91 0.12
C ALA A 78 2.40 7.72 1.63
N SER A 79 1.62 6.73 2.03
CA SER A 79 1.26 6.43 3.43
C SER A 79 2.23 5.47 4.13
N TRP A 80 3.40 5.24 3.54
CA TRP A 80 4.49 4.45 4.09
C TRP A 80 5.69 5.37 4.33
N GLY A 81 6.16 5.44 5.57
CA GLY A 81 7.13 6.44 6.02
C GLY A 81 8.60 6.03 5.89
N PHE A 82 8.97 5.21 4.89
CA PHE A 82 10.33 4.69 4.72
C PHE A 82 11.02 5.15 3.43
N GLY A 83 10.50 6.18 2.80
CA GLY A 83 11.15 6.83 1.66
C GLY A 83 10.89 6.19 0.29
N GLY A 84 10.13 5.10 0.18
CA GLY A 84 9.95 4.36 -1.08
C GLY A 84 9.34 5.15 -2.24
N VAL A 85 8.74 6.31 -1.97
CA VAL A 85 8.18 7.23 -2.98
C VAL A 85 8.91 8.56 -3.06
N VAL A 86 10.00 8.71 -2.30
CA VAL A 86 10.78 9.96 -2.27
C VAL A 86 11.80 9.95 -3.40
N PRO A 87 11.79 10.94 -4.30
CA PRO A 87 12.84 11.07 -5.29
C PRO A 87 14.22 11.21 -4.63
N THR A 88 15.23 10.57 -5.19
CA THR A 88 16.62 10.70 -4.72
C THR A 88 17.52 11.37 -5.75
N LYS A 89 17.03 11.51 -6.99
CA LYS A 89 17.71 12.13 -8.13
C LYS A 89 16.71 12.92 -8.98
N ALA A 90 15.88 13.73 -8.32
CA ALA A 90 14.75 14.38 -9.00
C ALA A 90 13.87 13.36 -9.77
N GLY A 91 13.74 13.50 -11.10
CA GLY A 91 13.00 12.54 -11.92
C GLY A 91 11.52 12.89 -12.11
N ILE A 92 10.76 11.97 -12.70
CA ILE A 92 9.33 12.12 -12.95
C ILE A 92 8.58 11.29 -11.92
N VAL A 93 7.74 11.94 -11.10
CA VAL A 93 6.80 11.22 -10.23
C VAL A 93 5.54 10.90 -11.03
N VAL A 94 5.17 9.63 -11.06
CA VAL A 94 3.93 9.15 -11.66
C VAL A 94 2.93 8.91 -10.52
N ASP A 95 2.06 9.89 -10.30
CA ASP A 95 1.01 9.81 -9.28
C ASP A 95 -0.19 9.03 -9.79
N LEU A 96 -0.36 7.84 -9.24
CA LEU A 96 -1.44 6.90 -9.59
C LEU A 96 -2.70 7.08 -8.73
N SER A 97 -2.73 8.05 -7.82
CA SER A 97 -3.88 8.26 -6.93
C SER A 97 -5.20 8.58 -7.67
N PRO A 98 -5.20 9.20 -8.87
CA PRO A 98 -6.42 9.34 -9.66
C PRO A 98 -6.87 8.05 -10.37
N PHE A 99 -5.98 7.07 -10.52
CA PHE A 99 -6.23 5.78 -11.19
C PHE A 99 -6.86 4.80 -10.19
N ARG A 100 -8.12 5.05 -9.79
CA ARG A 100 -8.72 4.48 -8.57
C ARG A 100 -10.09 3.82 -8.74
N LYS A 101 -10.47 3.39 -9.94
CA LYS A 101 -11.76 2.72 -10.14
C LYS A 101 -11.77 1.36 -9.45
N ILE A 102 -12.90 1.03 -8.84
CA ILE A 102 -13.29 -0.34 -8.54
C ILE A 102 -13.99 -0.83 -9.80
N ILE A 103 -13.29 -1.65 -10.59
CA ILE A 103 -13.74 -2.07 -11.91
C ILE A 103 -14.89 -3.05 -11.77
N GLU A 104 -14.73 -4.01 -10.83
CA GLU A 104 -15.71 -5.06 -10.62
C GLU A 104 -15.57 -5.63 -9.19
N ILE A 105 -16.70 -5.97 -8.58
CA ILE A 105 -16.78 -6.90 -7.45
C ILE A 105 -17.60 -8.08 -7.92
N ASP A 106 -16.99 -9.26 -7.92
CA ASP A 106 -17.67 -10.51 -8.31
C ASP A 106 -18.00 -11.33 -7.04
N PRO A 107 -19.29 -11.43 -6.67
CA PRO A 107 -19.71 -12.19 -5.49
C PRO A 107 -19.59 -13.70 -5.65
N GLU A 108 -19.67 -14.22 -6.87
CA GLU A 108 -19.58 -15.66 -7.14
C GLU A 108 -18.14 -16.13 -7.04
N GLN A 109 -17.21 -15.40 -7.67
CA GLN A 109 -15.77 -15.66 -7.60
C GLN A 109 -15.14 -15.14 -6.31
N LYS A 110 -15.86 -14.29 -5.56
CA LYS A 110 -15.36 -13.59 -4.36
C LYS A 110 -14.08 -12.80 -4.65
N THR A 111 -14.14 -11.96 -5.66
CA THR A 111 -12.99 -11.13 -6.08
C THR A 111 -13.35 -9.67 -6.23
N ALA A 112 -12.31 -8.83 -6.19
CA ALA A 112 -12.36 -7.40 -6.49
C ALA A 112 -11.30 -7.08 -7.53
N ARG A 113 -11.69 -6.61 -8.73
CA ARG A 113 -10.79 -6.09 -9.73
C ARG A 113 -10.76 -4.56 -9.65
N VAL A 114 -9.59 -4.01 -9.44
CA VAL A 114 -9.41 -2.61 -9.09
C VAL A 114 -8.19 -1.99 -9.76
N GLU A 115 -8.26 -0.69 -10.04
CA GLU A 115 -7.11 0.09 -10.49
C GLU A 115 -6.10 0.33 -9.35
N ALA A 116 -4.85 0.64 -9.71
CA ALA A 116 -3.69 0.81 -8.84
C ALA A 116 -3.92 1.74 -7.63
N GLY A 117 -4.57 2.87 -7.87
CA GLY A 117 -4.85 3.92 -6.88
C GLY A 117 -6.13 3.69 -6.08
N ALA A 118 -6.86 2.58 -6.28
CA ALA A 118 -8.03 2.25 -5.46
C ALA A 118 -7.63 2.12 -3.99
N ARG A 119 -8.44 2.69 -3.09
CA ARG A 119 -8.18 2.64 -1.65
C ARG A 119 -8.83 1.42 -1.02
N TRP A 120 -8.16 0.84 -0.04
CA TRP A 120 -8.69 -0.30 0.70
C TRP A 120 -10.02 0.01 1.39
N SER A 121 -10.20 1.25 1.88
CA SER A 121 -11.47 1.71 2.46
C SER A 121 -12.63 1.64 1.47
N ASP A 122 -12.39 2.06 0.24
CA ASP A 122 -13.45 2.15 -0.78
C ASP A 122 -13.87 0.74 -1.23
N ILE A 123 -12.89 -0.15 -1.38
CA ILE A 123 -13.15 -1.56 -1.71
C ILE A 123 -13.93 -2.24 -0.58
N ASP A 124 -13.55 -2.04 0.69
CA ASP A 124 -14.23 -2.60 1.86
C ASP A 124 -15.72 -2.17 1.91
N ILE A 125 -15.98 -0.88 1.63
CA ILE A 125 -17.34 -0.34 1.60
C ILE A 125 -18.18 -0.99 0.50
N VAL A 126 -17.62 -1.11 -0.73
CA VAL A 126 -18.37 -1.68 -1.87
C VAL A 126 -18.55 -3.18 -1.71
N ALA A 127 -17.51 -3.91 -1.28
CA ALA A 127 -17.57 -5.36 -1.06
C ALA A 127 -18.60 -5.73 0.01
N LYS A 128 -18.68 -4.99 1.12
CA LYS A 128 -19.65 -5.23 2.20
C LYS A 128 -21.10 -5.12 1.75
N LYS A 129 -21.40 -4.24 0.80
CA LYS A 129 -22.75 -4.16 0.21
C LYS A 129 -23.16 -5.42 -0.55
N GLN A 130 -22.19 -6.25 -0.91
CA GLN A 130 -22.39 -7.53 -1.59
C GLN A 130 -22.11 -8.74 -0.68
N GLY A 131 -22.09 -8.55 0.64
CA GLY A 131 -21.85 -9.62 1.62
C GLY A 131 -20.39 -10.10 1.65
N LEU A 132 -19.45 -9.35 1.09
CA LEU A 132 -18.04 -9.67 1.03
C LEU A 132 -17.19 -8.72 1.88
N SER A 133 -16.01 -9.17 2.28
CA SER A 133 -15.04 -8.42 3.07
C SER A 133 -13.62 -8.70 2.60
N LEU A 134 -12.73 -7.77 2.90
CA LEU A 134 -11.30 -7.94 2.67
C LEU A 134 -10.75 -9.12 3.49
N MET A 135 -9.79 -9.82 2.93
CA MET A 135 -8.97 -10.80 3.65
C MET A 135 -7.88 -10.07 4.44
N THR A 136 -6.64 -10.07 3.99
CA THR A 136 -5.58 -9.24 4.60
C THR A 136 -5.59 -7.85 3.98
N TYR A 137 -5.47 -6.82 4.81
CA TYR A 137 -5.44 -5.43 4.37
C TYR A 137 -4.58 -4.58 5.33
N PRO A 138 -4.05 -3.42 4.89
CA PRO A 138 -3.23 -2.57 5.74
C PRO A 138 -4.06 -1.87 6.82
N SER A 139 -3.45 -1.57 7.96
CA SER A 139 -4.08 -0.73 9.00
C SER A 139 -4.46 0.65 8.45
N SER A 140 -3.65 1.19 7.56
CA SER A 140 -3.92 2.43 6.82
C SER A 140 -4.87 2.18 5.64
N LYS A 141 -6.17 2.02 5.90
CA LYS A 141 -7.16 1.75 4.84
C LYS A 141 -7.25 2.82 3.75
N PHE A 142 -6.71 4.01 3.98
CA PHE A 142 -6.62 5.08 2.97
C PHE A 142 -5.45 4.88 1.99
N SER A 143 -4.54 3.94 2.25
CA SER A 143 -3.48 3.57 1.30
C SER A 143 -4.06 2.93 0.03
N THR A 144 -3.27 2.97 -1.05
CA THR A 144 -3.68 2.41 -2.34
C THR A 144 -3.31 0.94 -2.45
N VAL A 145 -4.07 0.20 -3.28
CA VAL A 145 -3.84 -1.23 -3.52
C VAL A 145 -2.45 -1.48 -4.07
N ALA A 146 -2.09 -0.84 -5.19
CA ALA A 146 -0.77 -1.07 -5.78
C ALA A 146 0.38 -0.60 -4.89
N GLY A 147 0.20 0.49 -4.13
CA GLY A 147 1.19 0.95 -3.16
C GLY A 147 1.47 -0.11 -2.10
N TRP A 148 0.43 -0.75 -1.55
CA TRP A 148 0.64 -1.79 -0.55
C TRP A 148 1.12 -3.12 -1.15
N ILE A 149 0.75 -3.47 -2.38
CA ILE A 149 1.36 -4.61 -3.07
C ILE A 149 2.87 -4.36 -3.25
N ALA A 150 3.24 -3.18 -3.71
CA ALA A 150 4.63 -2.82 -3.96
C ALA A 150 5.49 -2.78 -2.68
N THR A 151 4.95 -2.32 -1.54
CA THR A 151 5.67 -2.36 -0.26
C THR A 151 5.59 -3.74 0.40
N GLY A 152 4.58 -4.53 0.08
CA GLY A 152 4.30 -5.83 0.67
C GLY A 152 3.78 -5.73 2.09
N GLY A 153 3.48 -6.87 2.69
CA GLY A 153 3.27 -6.84 4.11
C GLY A 153 2.29 -7.86 4.71
N TYR A 154 2.42 -7.90 6.03
CA TYR A 154 1.49 -8.49 6.96
C TYR A 154 0.79 -7.36 7.72
N SER A 155 -0.52 -7.45 7.93
CA SER A 155 -1.25 -6.47 8.73
C SER A 155 -2.57 -7.09 9.25
N ILE A 156 -3.67 -6.35 9.19
CA ILE A 156 -4.98 -6.82 9.70
C ILE A 156 -5.38 -8.13 8.99
N ASN A 157 -5.81 -9.11 9.75
CA ASN A 157 -6.21 -10.46 9.34
C ASN A 157 -5.08 -11.37 8.83
N SER A 158 -3.81 -10.94 8.86
CA SER A 158 -2.69 -11.75 8.35
C SER A 158 -2.42 -13.00 9.17
N PHE A 159 -2.81 -13.03 10.43
CA PHE A 159 -2.72 -14.25 11.24
C PHE A 159 -3.50 -15.41 10.58
N ARG A 160 -4.67 -15.11 10.04
CA ARG A 160 -5.54 -16.09 9.39
C ARG A 160 -5.22 -16.31 7.92
N TYR A 161 -4.98 -15.23 7.17
CA TYR A 161 -4.90 -15.28 5.71
C TYR A 161 -3.48 -15.14 5.16
N GLY A 162 -2.50 -14.93 6.05
CA GLY A 162 -1.10 -14.80 5.66
C GLY A 162 -0.76 -13.47 4.98
N HIS A 163 0.35 -13.50 4.25
CA HIS A 163 0.86 -12.36 3.50
C HIS A 163 -0.09 -11.97 2.35
N LEU A 164 -0.14 -10.67 2.01
CA LEU A 164 -0.98 -10.14 0.94
C LEU A 164 -0.82 -10.89 -0.40
N SER A 165 0.39 -11.31 -0.76
CA SER A 165 0.65 -12.02 -2.02
C SER A 165 -0.24 -13.25 -2.25
N LYS A 166 -0.67 -13.92 -1.16
CA LYS A 166 -1.55 -15.08 -1.23
C LYS A 166 -3.00 -14.76 -1.62
N GLN A 167 -3.31 -13.48 -1.72
CA GLN A 167 -4.68 -12.99 -1.98
C GLN A 167 -4.77 -12.22 -3.29
N ILE A 168 -3.66 -12.09 -4.00
CA ILE A 168 -3.64 -11.48 -5.34
C ILE A 168 -3.85 -12.60 -6.34
N GLN A 169 -5.02 -12.61 -7.00
CA GLN A 169 -5.33 -13.58 -8.04
C GLN A 169 -4.60 -13.24 -9.35
N SER A 170 -4.51 -11.96 -9.67
CA SER A 170 -3.75 -11.45 -10.81
C SER A 170 -3.39 -9.98 -10.61
N MET A 171 -2.40 -9.50 -11.34
CA MET A 171 -2.10 -8.08 -11.45
C MET A 171 -1.63 -7.73 -12.86
N THR A 172 -2.01 -6.56 -13.33
CA THR A 172 -1.49 -6.00 -14.58
C THR A 172 -0.41 -4.97 -14.25
N VAL A 173 0.73 -5.12 -14.89
CA VAL A 173 1.91 -4.28 -14.69
C VAL A 173 2.37 -3.66 -16.01
N VAL A 174 2.98 -2.49 -15.94
CA VAL A 174 3.70 -1.88 -17.06
C VAL A 174 5.17 -1.87 -16.71
N THR A 175 5.98 -2.59 -17.48
CA THR A 175 7.42 -2.68 -17.30
C THR A 175 8.12 -1.37 -17.66
N ALA A 176 9.38 -1.21 -17.28
CA ALA A 176 10.16 -0.04 -17.65
C ALA A 176 10.28 0.15 -19.20
N SER A 177 10.20 -0.95 -19.98
CA SER A 177 10.18 -0.89 -21.45
C SER A 177 8.83 -0.44 -22.04
N GLY A 178 7.79 -0.25 -21.19
CA GLY A 178 6.44 0.10 -21.63
C GLY A 178 5.59 -1.11 -22.06
N GLU A 179 6.07 -2.34 -21.87
CA GLU A 179 5.26 -3.54 -22.10
C GLU A 179 4.24 -3.71 -20.98
N SER A 180 3.00 -4.02 -21.33
CA SER A 180 1.93 -4.35 -20.37
C SER A 180 1.77 -5.86 -20.28
N LYS A 181 1.82 -6.38 -19.05
CA LYS A 181 1.66 -7.81 -18.76
C LYS A 181 0.62 -8.02 -17.68
N THR A 182 -0.23 -9.03 -17.83
CA THR A 182 -1.04 -9.55 -16.72
C THR A 182 -0.39 -10.79 -16.17
N LEU A 183 -0.10 -10.77 -14.87
CA LEU A 183 0.63 -11.81 -14.16
C LEU A 183 -0.27 -12.46 -13.10
N THR A 184 -0.09 -13.75 -12.91
CA THR A 184 -0.72 -14.58 -11.88
C THR A 184 0.34 -15.18 -10.96
N PRO A 185 -0.02 -15.75 -9.80
CA PRO A 185 0.94 -16.42 -8.92
C PRO A 185 1.76 -17.53 -9.56
N ASP A 186 1.30 -18.09 -10.69
CA ASP A 186 2.02 -19.15 -11.44
C ASP A 186 3.16 -18.59 -12.31
N ASP A 187 3.17 -17.28 -12.55
CA ASP A 187 4.19 -16.60 -13.34
C ASP A 187 5.42 -16.30 -12.48
N LYS A 188 6.61 -16.67 -12.96
CA LYS A 188 7.88 -16.43 -12.24
C LYS A 188 8.11 -14.93 -11.94
N GLU A 189 7.65 -14.05 -12.81
CA GLU A 189 7.80 -12.61 -12.68
C GLU A 189 6.84 -12.00 -11.66
N PHE A 190 5.82 -12.73 -11.23
CA PHE A 190 4.79 -12.21 -10.31
C PHE A 190 5.40 -11.62 -9.03
N THR A 191 6.35 -12.32 -8.43
CA THR A 191 7.00 -11.88 -7.19
C THR A 191 7.89 -10.65 -7.36
N TYR A 192 8.31 -10.31 -8.59
CA TYR A 192 9.13 -9.13 -8.85
C TYR A 192 8.41 -7.80 -8.58
N TYR A 193 7.08 -7.84 -8.49
CA TYR A 193 6.25 -6.64 -8.27
C TYR A 193 5.70 -6.57 -6.84
N ILE A 194 6.04 -7.52 -5.98
CA ILE A 194 5.56 -7.59 -4.59
C ILE A 194 6.72 -7.34 -3.64
N SER A 195 6.58 -6.39 -2.72
CA SER A 195 7.61 -6.02 -1.74
C SER A 195 8.93 -5.52 -2.38
N THR A 196 8.86 -4.87 -3.52
CA THR A 196 10.01 -4.37 -4.28
C THR A 196 9.94 -2.87 -4.56
N GLU A 197 8.96 -2.19 -3.96
CA GLU A 197 8.77 -0.73 -3.99
C GLU A 197 8.68 -0.13 -5.40
N GLY A 198 8.20 -0.92 -6.38
CA GLY A 198 7.99 -0.46 -7.75
C GLY A 198 9.25 -0.42 -8.64
N VAL A 199 10.37 -1.04 -8.20
CA VAL A 199 11.65 -1.04 -8.94
C VAL A 199 11.52 -1.69 -10.33
N PHE A 200 10.69 -2.72 -10.48
CA PHE A 200 10.58 -3.49 -11.72
C PHE A 200 9.50 -2.98 -12.68
N GLY A 201 8.68 -2.02 -12.25
CA GLY A 201 7.62 -1.46 -13.09
C GLY A 201 6.44 -0.94 -12.27
N ILE A 202 5.40 -0.53 -12.96
CA ILE A 202 4.22 0.10 -12.40
C ILE A 202 3.05 -0.87 -12.40
N ILE A 203 2.54 -1.23 -11.23
CA ILE A 203 1.28 -1.97 -11.11
C ILE A 203 0.14 -1.01 -11.46
N VAL A 204 -0.73 -1.41 -12.39
CA VAL A 204 -1.84 -0.56 -12.87
C VAL A 204 -3.20 -1.12 -12.50
N GLU A 205 -3.32 -2.43 -12.32
CA GLU A 205 -4.55 -3.12 -11.95
C GLU A 205 -4.23 -4.34 -11.09
N ALA A 206 -5.12 -4.71 -10.19
CA ALA A 206 -5.03 -5.96 -9.42
C ALA A 206 -6.42 -6.58 -9.24
N THR A 207 -6.46 -7.92 -9.25
CA THR A 207 -7.62 -8.71 -8.83
C THR A 207 -7.30 -9.33 -7.47
N LEU A 208 -8.05 -8.93 -6.47
CA LEU A 208 -7.90 -9.34 -5.08
C LEU A 208 -8.96 -10.38 -4.71
N MET A 209 -8.58 -11.39 -3.95
CA MET A 209 -9.51 -12.33 -3.35
C MET A 209 -10.22 -11.67 -2.15
N LEU A 210 -11.51 -11.94 -2.04
CA LEU A 210 -12.37 -11.51 -0.94
C LEU A 210 -12.86 -12.72 -0.16
N ARG A 211 -13.45 -12.47 1.01
CA ARG A 211 -14.10 -13.48 1.83
C ARG A 211 -15.54 -13.11 2.12
N PRO A 212 -16.42 -14.05 2.46
CA PRO A 212 -17.72 -13.71 3.02
C PRO A 212 -17.59 -12.81 4.25
N THR A 213 -18.48 -11.83 4.37
CA THR A 213 -18.54 -10.99 5.58
C THR A 213 -18.91 -11.87 6.77
N PRO A 214 -18.16 -11.84 7.88
CA PRO A 214 -18.52 -12.62 9.06
C PRO A 214 -19.80 -12.06 9.69
N GLU A 215 -20.62 -12.93 10.24
CA GLU A 215 -21.85 -12.54 10.95
C GLU A 215 -21.54 -11.63 12.14
N ALA A 216 -20.45 -11.92 12.86
CA ALA A 216 -19.98 -11.11 13.96
C ALA A 216 -18.44 -11.11 14.03
N SER A 217 -17.88 -10.05 14.59
CA SER A 217 -16.45 -9.94 14.88
C SER A 217 -16.27 -9.25 16.24
N PHE A 218 -15.48 -9.86 17.11
CA PHE A 218 -15.22 -9.37 18.45
C PHE A 218 -13.73 -9.10 18.63
N SER A 219 -13.41 -8.03 19.36
CA SER A 219 -12.05 -7.72 19.79
C SER A 219 -11.96 -7.93 21.30
N HIS A 220 -10.91 -8.59 21.76
CA HIS A 220 -10.62 -8.82 23.16
C HIS A 220 -9.27 -8.20 23.49
N LEU A 221 -9.16 -7.57 24.64
CA LEU A 221 -7.92 -7.05 25.21
C LEU A 221 -7.66 -7.78 26.53
N LEU A 222 -6.58 -8.54 26.57
CA LEU A 222 -6.21 -9.35 27.74
C LEU A 222 -4.97 -8.72 28.40
N TYR A 223 -5.06 -8.41 29.68
CA TYR A 223 -3.97 -7.83 30.45
C TYR A 223 -3.20 -8.90 31.23
N PHE A 224 -1.87 -8.77 31.25
CA PHE A 224 -0.98 -9.71 31.91
C PHE A 224 -0.13 -9.01 32.97
N LYS A 225 0.45 -9.78 33.88
CA LYS A 225 1.32 -9.27 34.95
C LYS A 225 2.64 -8.71 34.41
N ASN A 226 3.15 -9.31 33.34
CA ASN A 226 4.38 -8.95 32.66
C ASN A 226 4.38 -9.55 31.25
N GLU A 227 5.35 -9.13 30.44
CA GLU A 227 5.53 -9.57 29.06
C GLU A 227 5.71 -11.08 28.93
N HIS A 228 6.47 -11.71 29.86
CA HIS A 228 6.69 -13.16 29.84
C HIS A 228 5.37 -13.93 29.94
N ALA A 229 4.45 -13.48 30.77
CA ALA A 229 3.13 -14.10 30.90
C ALA A 229 2.28 -13.92 29.62
N SER A 230 2.39 -12.78 28.94
CA SER A 230 1.68 -12.54 27.69
C SER A 230 2.24 -13.41 26.56
N PHE A 231 3.56 -13.52 26.43
CA PHE A 231 4.18 -14.40 25.42
C PHE A 231 3.88 -15.88 25.70
N ALA A 232 3.92 -16.30 26.96
CA ALA A 232 3.55 -17.68 27.32
C ALA A 232 2.08 -17.99 27.00
N PHE A 233 1.19 -17.00 27.13
CA PHE A 233 -0.20 -17.12 26.69
C PHE A 233 -0.30 -17.24 25.17
N ILE A 234 0.35 -16.33 24.41
CA ILE A 234 0.34 -16.35 22.94
C ILE A 234 0.83 -17.69 22.44
N ASP A 235 2.00 -18.17 22.93
CA ASP A 235 2.57 -19.45 22.52
C ASP A 235 1.61 -20.62 22.76
N ARG A 236 1.03 -20.71 23.95
CA ARG A 236 0.06 -21.75 24.28
C ARG A 236 -1.21 -21.63 23.43
N PHE A 237 -1.70 -20.42 23.24
CA PHE A 237 -2.93 -20.16 22.47
C PHE A 237 -2.76 -20.53 21.00
N VAL A 238 -1.66 -20.11 20.37
CA VAL A 238 -1.37 -20.39 18.96
C VAL A 238 -1.15 -21.88 18.69
N ASN A 239 -0.59 -22.59 19.66
CA ASN A 239 -0.32 -24.04 19.56
C ASN A 239 -1.45 -24.91 20.13
N SER A 240 -2.55 -24.31 20.59
CA SER A 240 -3.69 -25.05 21.13
C SER A 240 -4.59 -25.59 20.01
N LYS A 241 -5.25 -26.73 20.27
CA LYS A 241 -6.26 -27.27 19.34
C LYS A 241 -7.54 -26.42 19.31
N GLU A 242 -7.77 -25.66 20.34
CA GLU A 242 -8.94 -24.77 20.46
C GLU A 242 -8.92 -23.67 19.42
N ILE A 243 -7.73 -23.21 18.99
CA ILE A 243 -7.59 -22.17 17.96
C ILE A 243 -8.12 -22.62 16.60
N GLU A 244 -8.11 -23.92 16.31
CA GLU A 244 -8.66 -24.48 15.07
C GLU A 244 -10.18 -24.25 14.96
N ASN A 245 -10.86 -24.16 16.09
CA ASN A 245 -12.30 -23.93 16.19
C ASN A 245 -12.67 -22.44 16.28
N ILE A 246 -11.69 -21.55 16.42
CA ILE A 246 -11.90 -20.11 16.56
C ILE A 246 -11.34 -19.40 15.33
N SER A 247 -12.15 -18.53 14.74
CA SER A 247 -11.72 -17.73 13.57
C SER A 247 -10.89 -16.51 14.01
N VAL A 248 -9.67 -16.75 14.51
CA VAL A 248 -8.75 -15.66 14.90
C VAL A 248 -8.21 -14.96 13.67
N ASN A 249 -8.44 -13.67 13.55
CA ASN A 249 -7.99 -12.84 12.43
C ASN A 249 -6.65 -12.15 12.70
N VAL A 250 -6.45 -11.67 13.93
CA VAL A 250 -5.25 -10.95 14.34
C VAL A 250 -4.94 -11.24 15.80
N ILE A 251 -3.67 -11.39 16.11
CA ILE A 251 -3.12 -11.39 17.47
C ILE A 251 -2.08 -10.27 17.50
N ARG A 252 -2.17 -9.37 18.47
CA ARG A 252 -1.26 -8.25 18.61
C ARG A 252 -0.81 -8.12 20.06
N PHE A 253 0.47 -8.14 20.29
CA PHE A 253 1.06 -7.78 21.57
C PHE A 253 1.20 -6.25 21.66
N LEU A 254 0.86 -5.72 22.82
CA LEU A 254 1.01 -4.31 23.17
C LEU A 254 1.79 -4.24 24.49
N ASP A 255 2.93 -3.59 24.49
CA ASP A 255 3.68 -3.32 25.71
C ASP A 255 3.09 -2.14 26.49
N GLU A 256 3.57 -1.95 27.71
CA GLU A 256 3.12 -0.88 28.59
C GLU A 256 3.43 0.53 28.04
N ASN A 257 4.56 0.67 27.32
CA ASN A 257 4.94 1.95 26.73
C ASN A 257 3.98 2.31 25.60
N HIS A 258 3.67 1.37 24.71
CA HIS A 258 2.69 1.59 23.65
C HIS A 258 1.30 1.98 24.18
N MET A 259 0.90 1.39 25.31
CA MET A 259 -0.35 1.76 26.00
C MET A 259 -0.29 3.17 26.59
N GLY A 260 0.85 3.52 27.22
CA GLY A 260 1.13 4.85 27.76
C GLY A 260 1.10 5.93 26.67
N ASP A 261 1.87 5.73 25.60
CA ASP A 261 1.92 6.64 24.45
C ASP A 261 0.54 6.84 23.82
N THR A 262 -0.25 5.74 23.71
CA THR A 262 -1.61 5.83 23.17
C THR A 262 -2.53 6.65 24.09
N ASN A 263 -2.45 6.47 25.41
CA ASN A 263 -3.19 7.27 26.37
C ASN A 263 -2.82 8.76 26.28
N GLU A 264 -1.54 9.05 26.12
CA GLU A 264 -1.04 10.43 25.96
C GLU A 264 -1.59 11.07 24.68
N VAL A 265 -1.45 10.40 23.54
CA VAL A 265 -1.95 10.90 22.24
C VAL A 265 -3.47 11.11 22.26
N MET A 266 -4.21 10.22 22.93
CA MET A 266 -5.67 10.34 23.04
C MET A 266 -6.12 11.32 24.12
N HIS A 267 -5.20 11.89 24.91
CA HIS A 267 -5.50 12.73 26.08
C HIS A 267 -6.53 12.08 27.03
N ALA A 268 -6.54 10.77 27.13
CA ALA A 268 -7.50 10.01 27.89
C ALA A 268 -6.88 8.70 28.40
N LYS A 269 -7.19 8.31 29.61
CA LYS A 269 -6.77 7.03 30.22
C LYS A 269 -7.65 5.88 29.68
N VAL A 270 -7.46 5.54 28.39
CA VAL A 270 -8.25 4.52 27.69
C VAL A 270 -7.76 3.11 28.04
N PHE A 271 -6.44 2.94 28.13
CA PHE A 271 -5.80 1.67 28.40
C PHE A 271 -5.16 1.65 29.79
N LYS A 272 -5.14 0.47 30.37
CA LYS A 272 -4.35 0.18 31.57
C LYS A 272 -2.89 -0.03 31.13
N GLU A 273 -1.97 0.70 31.73
CA GLU A 273 -0.54 0.60 31.42
C GLU A 273 0.02 -0.71 31.99
N SER A 274 -0.15 -1.77 31.25
CA SER A 274 0.39 -3.10 31.56
C SER A 274 0.39 -3.94 30.28
N PRO A 275 1.29 -4.93 30.13
CA PRO A 275 1.34 -5.74 28.91
C PRO A 275 -0.02 -6.38 28.57
N ALA A 276 -0.42 -6.32 27.31
CA ALA A 276 -1.70 -6.83 26.84
C ALA A 276 -1.59 -7.55 25.49
N VAL A 277 -2.56 -8.42 25.22
CA VAL A 277 -2.74 -9.16 23.96
C VAL A 277 -4.15 -9.00 23.44
#